data_ea41451fc068f8ad0ff86bec0b4fc7b7
#
_entry.id   ea41451fc068f8ad0ff86bec0b4fc7b7
#
_cell.length_a   1.000
_cell.length_b   1.000
_cell.length_c   1.000
_cell.angle_alpha   90.00
_cell.angle_beta   90.00
_cell.angle_gamma   90.00
#
_symmetry.space_group_name_H-M   'P 1'
#
loop_
_entity.id
_entity.type
_entity.pdbx_description
1 polymer ?
#
loop_
_entity_poly.entity_id
_entity_poly.type
_entity_poly.pdbx_seq_one_letter_code
_entity_poly.pdbx_strand_id
1 'polypeptide(L)'
;NKPINQTQFDVDSLRFFTSDSNNLQLIFNNSIVKIDEDSFFLNPLSIKKSNDLNDFNSKNYLIVKGYNDNNFFVRSDMGEVFSIKKDSLIRNDFSEQSKAFAGANMIFHQNSIYSFFGYGFFEERNAVIQFDFENKQWNKVIIDKDSYQPEVRRHSIHHKKGNQVYFLGGTNSNLYQPNDHLLDLMTFDFSDKKFSKIGTLKNDFTFFNNNQKNIIPLDDNRSLFFKKDIIYLVDFELLKYRFLQGVSQISDYHFKVVHKDTLYYLDIDQEYKFEIKNIALLDLLENFSEPKDLLEKVYVTQ
;
A
#
# COMPACT_ATOMS: atom_id res chain seq x y z
N ASN A 1 5.66 -16.89 21.42
CA ASN A 1 6.58 -15.77 21.16
C ASN A 1 7.99 -16.23 21.45
N LYS A 2 8.81 -16.46 20.43
CA LYS A 2 10.24 -16.67 20.59
C LYS A 2 10.95 -15.38 20.13
N PRO A 3 11.77 -14.75 20.98
CA PRO A 3 12.55 -13.61 20.55
C PRO A 3 13.52 -14.05 19.44
N ILE A 4 13.51 -13.33 18.33
CA ILE A 4 14.49 -13.49 17.28
C ILE A 4 15.83 -13.03 17.84
N ASN A 5 16.85 -13.87 17.73
CA ASN A 5 18.19 -13.57 18.27
C ASN A 5 18.78 -12.41 17.46
N GLN A 6 18.80 -11.22 18.06
CA GLN A 6 18.82 -9.90 17.46
C GLN A 6 20.21 -9.39 17.03
N THR A 7 21.26 -10.05 17.39
CA THR A 7 22.64 -9.55 17.19
C THR A 7 23.10 -9.51 15.73
N GLN A 8 22.22 -9.92 14.77
CA GLN A 8 22.61 -10.03 13.36
C GLN A 8 22.03 -8.95 12.44
N PHE A 9 21.04 -8.17 12.89
CA PHE A 9 20.33 -7.27 11.98
C PHE A 9 20.22 -5.86 12.54
N ASP A 10 20.67 -4.91 11.74
CA ASP A 10 20.47 -3.49 12.00
C ASP A 10 19.01 -3.11 11.67
N VAL A 11 18.21 -2.84 12.70
CA VAL A 11 16.79 -2.47 12.57
C VAL A 11 16.62 -1.18 11.79
N ASP A 12 17.54 -0.25 11.88
CA ASP A 12 17.52 1.00 11.11
C ASP A 12 17.62 0.75 9.61
N SER A 13 18.15 -0.40 9.21
CA SER A 13 18.22 -0.84 7.83
C SER A 13 16.98 -1.59 7.34
N LEU A 14 16.02 -1.90 8.21
CA LEU A 14 14.76 -2.55 7.83
C LEU A 14 13.91 -1.61 6.99
N ARG A 15 13.46 -2.09 5.84
CA ARG A 15 12.67 -1.32 4.86
C ARG A 15 11.25 -1.83 4.73
N PHE A 16 11.07 -3.16 4.71
CA PHE A 16 9.77 -3.76 4.48
C PHE A 16 9.58 -5.04 5.29
N PHE A 17 8.33 -5.25 5.68
CA PHE A 17 7.81 -6.52 6.15
C PHE A 17 6.69 -6.94 5.21
N THR A 18 6.84 -8.08 4.56
CA THR A 18 5.93 -8.56 3.53
C THR A 18 5.81 -10.09 3.59
N SER A 19 5.01 -10.66 2.72
CA SER A 19 4.86 -12.10 2.57
C SER A 19 4.86 -12.51 1.10
N ASP A 20 5.37 -13.68 0.81
CA ASP A 20 5.04 -14.44 -0.40
C ASP A 20 4.04 -15.56 -0.06
N SER A 21 3.74 -16.47 -0.98
CA SER A 21 2.80 -17.57 -0.76
C SER A 21 3.20 -18.50 0.40
N ASN A 22 4.49 -18.60 0.70
CA ASN A 22 5.02 -19.60 1.61
C ASN A 22 5.67 -19.01 2.87
N ASN A 23 6.16 -17.78 2.82
CA ASN A 23 7.00 -17.21 3.87
C ASN A 23 6.67 -15.76 4.19
N LEU A 24 6.91 -15.38 5.43
CA LEU A 24 7.11 -14.00 5.82
C LEU A 24 8.51 -13.55 5.43
N GLN A 25 8.66 -12.28 5.08
CA GLN A 25 9.93 -11.69 4.63
C GLN A 25 10.20 -10.36 5.30
N LEU A 26 11.38 -10.23 5.90
CA LEU A 26 11.95 -8.95 6.31
C LEU A 26 12.97 -8.52 5.25
N ILE A 27 12.81 -7.33 4.71
CA ILE A 27 13.69 -6.78 3.68
C ILE A 27 14.46 -5.62 4.28
N PHE A 28 15.76 -5.80 4.38
CA PHE A 28 16.73 -4.83 4.84
C PHE A 28 17.44 -4.17 3.65
N ASN A 29 18.23 -3.15 3.90
CA ASN A 29 19.01 -2.48 2.85
C ASN A 29 19.87 -3.44 2.01
N ASN A 30 20.44 -4.48 2.64
CA ASN A 30 21.42 -5.35 2.04
C ASN A 30 21.07 -6.85 2.12
N SER A 31 19.93 -7.19 2.71
CA SER A 31 19.55 -8.59 2.90
C SER A 31 18.04 -8.79 2.92
N ILE A 32 17.64 -9.99 2.57
CA ILE A 32 16.29 -10.49 2.76
C ILE A 32 16.35 -11.60 3.77
N VAL A 33 15.49 -11.54 4.76
CA VAL A 33 15.35 -12.59 5.75
C VAL A 33 14.01 -13.25 5.53
N LYS A 34 14.02 -14.52 5.17
CA LYS A 34 12.82 -15.36 5.13
C LYS A 34 12.58 -15.95 6.50
N ILE A 35 11.35 -15.92 6.93
CA ILE A 35 10.91 -16.41 8.22
C ILE A 35 10.04 -17.63 7.97
N ASP A 36 10.49 -18.76 8.47
CA ASP A 36 9.67 -19.96 8.54
C ASP A 36 8.74 -19.85 9.76
N GLU A 37 7.43 -19.90 9.52
CA GLU A 37 6.40 -19.73 10.54
C GLU A 37 6.46 -20.78 11.64
N ASP A 38 6.84 -22.01 11.29
CA ASP A 38 6.87 -23.13 12.23
C ASP A 38 8.08 -23.07 13.17
N SER A 39 9.18 -22.55 12.71
CA SER A 39 10.46 -22.56 13.40
C SER A 39 11.03 -21.19 13.74
N PHE A 40 10.52 -20.12 13.09
CA PHE A 40 11.09 -18.77 13.12
C PHE A 40 12.58 -18.72 12.78
N PHE A 41 13.03 -19.66 11.95
CA PHE A 41 14.41 -19.63 11.46
C PHE A 41 14.60 -18.52 10.45
N LEU A 42 15.65 -17.75 10.68
CA LEU A 42 16.02 -16.65 9.80
C LEU A 42 17.02 -17.17 8.76
N ASN A 43 16.64 -17.15 7.50
CA ASN A 43 17.54 -17.47 6.39
C ASN A 43 17.95 -16.17 5.69
N PRO A 44 19.04 -15.52 6.09
CA PRO A 44 19.48 -14.28 5.45
C PRO A 44 20.04 -14.57 4.06
N LEU A 45 19.49 -13.92 3.05
CA LEU A 45 20.02 -13.86 1.71
C LEU A 45 20.62 -12.48 1.49
N SER A 46 21.91 -12.40 1.23
CA SER A 46 22.53 -11.13 0.86
C SER A 46 22.00 -10.64 -0.48
N ILE A 47 21.56 -9.37 -0.52
CA ILE A 47 21.13 -8.74 -1.76
C ILE A 47 22.37 -8.21 -2.48
N LYS A 48 22.63 -8.74 -3.66
CA LYS A 48 23.61 -8.17 -4.58
C LYS A 48 23.03 -6.95 -5.24
N LYS A 49 23.67 -5.80 -5.08
CA LYS A 49 23.29 -4.57 -5.73
C LYS A 49 24.06 -4.43 -7.06
N SER A 50 23.39 -4.01 -8.12
CA SER A 50 24.11 -3.48 -9.28
C SER A 50 24.80 -2.15 -8.87
N ASN A 51 25.88 -1.80 -9.56
CA ASN A 51 26.68 -0.61 -9.23
C ASN A 51 25.89 0.72 -9.21
N ASP A 52 24.70 0.74 -9.83
CA ASP A 52 23.80 1.91 -9.89
C ASP A 52 22.87 2.06 -8.68
N LEU A 53 22.97 1.18 -7.67
CA LEU A 53 22.01 1.07 -6.57
C LEU A 53 22.58 1.53 -5.22
N ASN A 54 23.45 2.52 -5.21
CA ASN A 54 24.00 3.07 -3.96
C ASN A 54 22.92 3.67 -3.04
N ASP A 55 21.70 3.93 -3.54
CA ASP A 55 20.65 4.71 -2.86
C ASP A 55 19.39 3.94 -2.49
N PHE A 56 19.40 2.59 -2.43
CA PHE A 56 18.24 1.83 -1.90
C PHE A 56 17.93 2.15 -0.42
N ASN A 57 18.62 3.11 0.15
CA ASN A 57 18.45 3.59 1.52
C ASN A 57 17.26 4.54 1.70
N SER A 58 16.54 4.91 0.64
CA SER A 58 15.48 5.89 0.78
C SER A 58 14.23 5.29 1.39
N LYS A 59 13.65 6.01 2.36
CA LYS A 59 12.38 5.67 3.02
C LYS A 59 11.16 5.77 2.07
N ASN A 60 11.38 6.06 0.79
CA ASN A 60 10.37 6.48 -0.16
C ASN A 60 9.91 5.37 -1.12
N TYR A 61 10.19 4.11 -0.81
CA TYR A 61 9.71 2.99 -1.64
C TYR A 61 8.35 2.49 -1.19
N LEU A 62 7.52 2.14 -2.16
CA LEU A 62 6.26 1.43 -2.00
C LEU A 62 6.45 0.00 -2.50
N ILE A 63 5.84 -0.96 -1.82
CA ILE A 63 5.74 -2.33 -2.32
C ILE A 63 4.48 -2.45 -3.16
N VAL A 64 4.64 -2.99 -4.36
CA VAL A 64 3.55 -3.35 -5.25
C VAL A 64 3.60 -4.85 -5.47
N LYS A 65 2.62 -5.58 -4.96
CA LYS A 65 2.53 -7.04 -5.12
C LYS A 65 2.08 -7.37 -6.54
N GLY A 66 2.91 -8.12 -7.27
CA GLY A 66 2.63 -8.64 -8.60
C GLY A 66 2.08 -10.07 -8.58
N TYR A 67 2.02 -10.71 -9.74
CA TYR A 67 1.70 -12.13 -9.84
C TYR A 67 2.88 -13.01 -9.39
N ASN A 68 2.57 -14.24 -8.96
CA ASN A 68 3.56 -15.25 -8.58
C ASN A 68 4.55 -14.76 -7.52
N ASP A 69 4.02 -14.04 -6.51
CA ASP A 69 4.80 -13.52 -5.38
C ASP A 69 5.94 -12.56 -5.75
N ASN A 70 5.92 -12.01 -6.96
CA ASN A 70 6.87 -10.97 -7.33
C ASN A 70 6.51 -9.66 -6.62
N ASN A 71 7.41 -9.18 -5.78
CA ASN A 71 7.32 -7.86 -5.19
C ASN A 71 8.11 -6.86 -6.03
N PHE A 72 7.45 -5.78 -6.41
CA PHE A 72 8.09 -4.62 -7.02
C PHE A 72 8.25 -3.52 -5.99
N PHE A 73 9.37 -2.83 -6.05
CA PHE A 73 9.67 -1.68 -5.20
C PHE A 73 9.66 -0.45 -6.09
N VAL A 74 8.69 0.41 -5.88
CA VAL A 74 8.57 1.65 -6.65
C VAL A 74 8.96 2.81 -5.78
N ARG A 75 9.93 3.59 -6.23
CA ARG A 75 10.34 4.81 -5.54
C ARG A 75 9.30 5.89 -5.75
N SER A 76 8.65 6.30 -4.66
CA SER A 76 7.47 7.16 -4.71
C SER A 76 7.74 8.60 -5.16
N ASP A 77 8.98 9.07 -5.09
CA ASP A 77 9.38 10.41 -5.50
C ASP A 77 9.94 10.46 -6.94
N MET A 78 10.56 9.39 -7.40
CA MET A 78 11.25 9.33 -8.70
C MET A 78 10.62 8.34 -9.68
N GLY A 79 9.76 7.43 -9.21
CA GLY A 79 9.10 6.40 -10.01
C GLY A 79 10.03 5.32 -10.54
N GLU A 80 11.21 5.17 -9.95
CA GLU A 80 12.09 4.05 -10.26
C GLU A 80 11.45 2.74 -9.83
N VAL A 81 11.53 1.72 -10.67
CA VAL A 81 10.93 0.42 -10.46
C VAL A 81 12.02 -0.64 -10.29
N PHE A 82 12.00 -1.32 -9.17
CA PHE A 82 12.92 -2.42 -8.87
C PHE A 82 12.18 -3.71 -8.61
N SER A 83 12.85 -4.83 -8.82
CA SER A 83 12.41 -6.15 -8.39
C SER A 83 13.57 -6.94 -7.83
N ILE A 84 13.27 -7.91 -6.97
CA ILE A 84 14.25 -8.86 -6.48
C ILE A 84 14.10 -10.14 -7.30
N LYS A 85 15.19 -10.53 -7.97
CA LYS A 85 15.29 -11.81 -8.67
C LYS A 85 16.40 -12.64 -8.03
N LYS A 86 16.03 -13.77 -7.42
CA LYS A 86 16.91 -14.59 -6.60
C LYS A 86 17.48 -13.77 -5.43
N ASP A 87 18.74 -13.37 -5.50
CA ASP A 87 19.49 -12.59 -4.51
C ASP A 87 19.88 -11.19 -5.00
N SER A 88 19.34 -10.76 -6.14
CA SER A 88 19.78 -9.53 -6.80
C SER A 88 18.62 -8.53 -6.92
N LEU A 89 18.86 -7.30 -6.50
CA LEU A 89 17.97 -6.18 -6.74
C LEU A 89 18.25 -5.63 -8.14
N ILE A 90 17.23 -5.63 -8.98
CA ILE A 90 17.34 -5.24 -10.39
C ILE A 90 16.47 -4.03 -10.64
N ARG A 91 17.02 -3.00 -11.24
CA ARG A 91 16.26 -1.87 -11.75
C ARG A 91 15.59 -2.25 -13.07
N ASN A 92 14.27 -2.05 -13.13
CA ASN A 92 13.45 -2.36 -14.31
C ASN A 92 13.10 -1.10 -15.12
N ASP A 93 13.33 0.08 -14.57
CA ASP A 93 12.96 1.36 -15.15
C ASP A 93 14.17 2.04 -15.79
N PHE A 94 13.98 2.54 -17.01
CA PHE A 94 14.97 3.37 -17.72
C PHE A 94 14.42 4.74 -18.13
N SER A 95 13.23 5.09 -17.67
CA SER A 95 12.65 6.37 -18.04
C SER A 95 13.38 7.51 -17.34
N GLU A 96 13.87 8.45 -18.14
CA GLU A 96 14.51 9.70 -17.67
C GLU A 96 13.48 10.76 -17.27
N GLN A 97 12.21 10.53 -17.58
CA GLN A 97 11.17 11.53 -17.36
C GLN A 97 10.85 11.69 -15.89
N SER A 98 10.77 12.91 -15.51
CA SER A 98 10.33 13.35 -14.20
C SER A 98 8.89 12.94 -13.94
N LYS A 99 8.65 12.42 -12.76
CA LYS A 99 7.43 11.72 -12.40
C LYS A 99 6.80 12.35 -11.17
N ALA A 100 5.49 12.32 -11.09
CA ALA A 100 4.74 12.85 -9.96
C ALA A 100 4.15 11.67 -9.19
N PHE A 101 4.88 11.15 -8.22
CA PHE A 101 4.48 9.94 -7.53
C PHE A 101 4.29 10.10 -6.01
N ALA A 102 4.74 11.20 -5.42
CA ALA A 102 4.60 11.40 -3.99
C ALA A 102 3.14 11.34 -3.56
N GLY A 103 2.80 10.38 -2.70
CA GLY A 103 1.43 10.13 -2.25
C GLY A 103 0.49 9.52 -3.29
N ALA A 104 1.02 9.03 -4.43
CA ALA A 104 0.25 8.30 -5.42
C ALA A 104 -0.11 6.89 -4.93
N ASN A 105 -1.17 6.31 -5.51
CA ASN A 105 -1.53 4.91 -5.31
C ASN A 105 -0.90 4.06 -6.41
N MET A 106 -0.13 3.04 -6.01
CA MET A 106 0.53 2.11 -6.90
C MET A 106 -0.18 0.76 -6.88
N ILE A 107 -0.61 0.29 -8.05
CA ILE A 107 -1.46 -0.91 -8.16
C ILE A 107 -0.94 -1.78 -9.30
N PHE A 108 -0.77 -3.07 -9.04
CA PHE A 108 -0.44 -4.04 -10.07
C PHE A 108 -1.72 -4.60 -10.72
N HIS A 109 -1.78 -4.51 -12.05
CA HIS A 109 -2.86 -5.09 -12.82
C HIS A 109 -2.36 -5.54 -14.20
N GLN A 110 -2.74 -6.75 -14.63
CA GLN A 110 -2.42 -7.34 -15.94
C GLN A 110 -0.96 -7.11 -16.40
N ASN A 111 -0.02 -7.52 -15.56
CA ASN A 111 1.42 -7.41 -15.82
C ASN A 111 1.94 -5.95 -16.01
N SER A 112 1.27 -4.99 -15.40
CA SER A 112 1.68 -3.59 -15.40
C SER A 112 1.50 -2.98 -14.01
N ILE A 113 2.30 -1.98 -13.68
CA ILE A 113 2.09 -1.15 -12.49
C ILE A 113 1.40 0.14 -12.93
N TYR A 114 0.29 0.45 -12.28
CA TYR A 114 -0.43 1.72 -12.48
C TYR A 114 -0.16 2.62 -11.30
N SER A 115 0.07 3.90 -11.58
CA SER A 115 0.14 4.95 -10.60
C SER A 115 -1.01 5.92 -10.81
N PHE A 116 -1.77 6.16 -9.75
CA PHE A 116 -2.93 7.04 -9.74
C PHE A 116 -2.65 8.24 -8.87
N PHE A 117 -2.96 9.44 -9.38
CA PHE A 117 -2.84 10.69 -8.63
C PHE A 117 -1.39 11.03 -8.25
N GLY A 118 -1.22 11.71 -7.11
CA GLY A 118 0.08 12.03 -6.54
C GLY A 118 0.51 13.48 -6.73
N TYR A 119 1.66 13.78 -6.14
CA TYR A 119 2.26 15.12 -6.15
C TYR A 119 3.64 15.09 -6.80
N GLY A 120 3.92 16.06 -7.64
CA GLY A 120 5.24 16.27 -8.23
C GLY A 120 5.28 17.55 -9.05
N PHE A 121 6.47 18.10 -9.22
CA PHE A 121 6.66 19.40 -9.85
C PHE A 121 5.82 20.52 -9.25
N PHE A 122 5.70 20.51 -7.91
CA PHE A 122 4.97 21.52 -7.15
C PHE A 122 3.45 21.55 -7.38
N GLU A 123 2.89 20.51 -7.98
CA GLU A 123 1.43 20.37 -8.17
C GLU A 123 0.92 18.97 -7.84
N GLU A 124 -0.33 18.88 -7.41
CA GLU A 124 -1.09 17.65 -7.32
C GLU A 124 -1.71 17.29 -8.67
N ARG A 125 -1.88 16.00 -8.92
CA ARG A 125 -2.34 15.50 -10.21
C ARG A 125 -3.50 14.51 -10.04
N ASN A 126 -4.33 14.45 -11.08
CA ASN A 126 -5.34 13.41 -11.28
C ASN A 126 -4.96 12.45 -12.42
N ALA A 127 -3.71 12.43 -12.80
CA ALA A 127 -3.21 11.60 -13.89
C ALA A 127 -3.18 10.12 -13.50
N VAL A 128 -3.39 9.26 -14.48
CA VAL A 128 -3.11 7.83 -14.42
C VAL A 128 -1.95 7.54 -15.37
N ILE A 129 -0.94 6.87 -14.86
CA ILE A 129 0.20 6.42 -15.66
C ILE A 129 0.42 4.93 -15.43
N GLN A 130 0.94 4.26 -16.45
CA GLN A 130 1.18 2.82 -16.46
C GLN A 130 2.64 2.55 -16.74
N PHE A 131 3.25 1.68 -15.96
CA PHE A 131 4.58 1.17 -16.21
C PHE A 131 4.52 -0.02 -17.15
N ASP A 132 5.15 0.12 -18.29
CA ASP A 132 5.32 -0.92 -19.30
C ASP A 132 6.65 -1.65 -19.03
N PHE A 133 6.56 -2.93 -18.65
CA PHE A 133 7.74 -3.75 -18.37
C PHE A 133 8.53 -4.12 -19.64
N GLU A 134 7.90 -4.12 -20.78
CA GLU A 134 8.54 -4.43 -22.05
C GLU A 134 9.44 -3.30 -22.52
N ASN A 135 8.88 -2.09 -22.53
CA ASN A 135 9.60 -0.88 -22.89
C ASN A 135 10.34 -0.22 -21.71
N LYS A 136 10.10 -0.71 -20.49
CA LYS A 136 10.70 -0.23 -19.22
C LYS A 136 10.46 1.27 -18.97
N GLN A 137 9.28 1.74 -19.33
CA GLN A 137 8.91 3.16 -19.28
C GLN A 137 7.51 3.36 -18.72
N TRP A 138 7.30 4.52 -18.12
CA TRP A 138 5.99 4.99 -17.71
C TRP A 138 5.29 5.73 -18.85
N ASN A 139 4.08 5.31 -19.16
CA ASN A 139 3.24 5.90 -20.20
C ASN A 139 1.97 6.49 -19.59
N LYS A 140 1.50 7.60 -20.12
CA LYS A 140 0.22 8.19 -19.72
C LYS A 140 -0.93 7.29 -20.21
N VAL A 141 -1.86 6.96 -19.31
CA VAL A 141 -3.11 6.30 -19.66
C VAL A 141 -4.10 7.35 -20.16
N ILE A 142 -4.65 7.13 -21.33
CA ILE A 142 -5.72 7.98 -21.88
C ILE A 142 -7.01 7.56 -21.20
N ILE A 143 -7.59 8.46 -20.42
CA ILE A 143 -8.85 8.26 -19.73
C ILE A 143 -10.01 8.53 -20.70
N ASP A 144 -11.05 7.73 -20.61
CA ASP A 144 -12.25 7.93 -21.38
C ASP A 144 -12.83 9.34 -21.14
N LYS A 145 -13.26 10.01 -22.21
CA LYS A 145 -13.74 11.41 -22.15
C LYS A 145 -15.02 11.58 -21.33
N ASP A 146 -15.86 10.53 -21.26
CA ASP A 146 -17.10 10.50 -20.51
C ASP A 146 -16.90 10.03 -19.07
N SER A 147 -15.62 9.90 -18.66
CA SER A 147 -15.22 9.52 -17.32
C SER A 147 -15.54 10.62 -16.31
N TYR A 148 -15.94 10.23 -15.09
CA TYR A 148 -15.88 11.15 -13.96
C TYR A 148 -14.47 11.74 -13.86
N GLN A 149 -14.37 13.03 -13.63
CA GLN A 149 -13.10 13.74 -13.49
C GLN A 149 -12.79 13.89 -11.99
N PRO A 150 -11.91 13.03 -11.43
CA PRO A 150 -11.54 13.17 -10.02
C PRO A 150 -10.85 14.50 -9.77
N GLU A 151 -11.06 15.05 -8.58
CA GLU A 151 -10.22 16.14 -8.12
C GLU A 151 -8.77 15.68 -7.95
N VAL A 152 -7.82 16.58 -8.14
CA VAL A 152 -6.39 16.32 -7.89
C VAL A 152 -6.20 15.89 -6.43
N ARG A 153 -5.37 14.88 -6.20
CA ARG A 153 -5.21 14.31 -4.86
C ARG A 153 -3.93 13.55 -4.64
N ARG A 154 -3.63 13.33 -3.38
CA ARG A 154 -2.63 12.39 -2.89
C ARG A 154 -3.16 11.64 -1.67
N HIS A 155 -2.50 10.57 -1.27
CA HIS A 155 -2.81 9.80 -0.07
C HIS A 155 -4.24 9.25 0.00
N SER A 156 -4.92 9.05 -1.15
CA SER A 156 -6.17 8.32 -1.14
C SER A 156 -5.94 6.85 -0.75
N ILE A 157 -6.95 6.26 -0.15
CA ILE A 157 -6.97 4.84 0.16
C ILE A 157 -7.42 4.11 -1.08
N HIS A 158 -6.88 2.92 -1.33
CA HIS A 158 -7.33 2.11 -2.45
C HIS A 158 -7.58 0.65 -2.07
N HIS A 159 -8.48 0.02 -2.80
CA HIS A 159 -8.75 -1.41 -2.78
C HIS A 159 -8.98 -1.91 -4.19
N LYS A 160 -8.26 -2.97 -4.58
CA LYS A 160 -8.42 -3.58 -5.90
C LYS A 160 -9.35 -4.79 -5.83
N LYS A 161 -10.38 -4.79 -6.67
CA LYS A 161 -11.33 -5.89 -6.85
C LYS A 161 -11.41 -6.27 -8.32
N GLY A 162 -10.86 -7.42 -8.68
CA GLY A 162 -10.85 -7.89 -10.08
C GLY A 162 -10.27 -6.85 -11.04
N ASN A 163 -11.09 -6.37 -11.96
CA ASN A 163 -10.72 -5.38 -12.98
C ASN A 163 -10.99 -3.92 -12.56
N GLN A 164 -11.37 -3.69 -11.32
CA GLN A 164 -11.65 -2.38 -10.78
C GLN A 164 -10.75 -2.06 -9.59
N VAL A 165 -10.55 -0.78 -9.37
CA VAL A 165 -9.95 -0.26 -8.14
C VAL A 165 -10.85 0.82 -7.55
N TYR A 166 -11.09 0.72 -6.27
CA TYR A 166 -11.82 1.69 -5.46
C TYR A 166 -10.83 2.67 -4.87
N PHE A 167 -11.19 3.95 -4.85
CA PHE A 167 -10.44 5.01 -4.18
C PHE A 167 -11.34 5.74 -3.21
N LEU A 168 -10.87 5.90 -1.97
CA LEU A 168 -11.56 6.62 -0.92
C LEU A 168 -10.77 7.87 -0.56
N GLY A 169 -11.43 9.01 -0.58
CA GLY A 169 -10.91 10.26 -0.06
C GLY A 169 -9.55 10.66 -0.66
N GLY A 170 -8.68 11.07 0.20
CA GLY A 170 -7.38 11.64 -0.11
C GLY A 170 -7.31 13.10 0.31
N THR A 171 -6.16 13.73 0.09
CA THR A 171 -5.94 15.15 0.40
C THR A 171 -5.67 15.92 -0.89
N ASN A 172 -6.29 17.09 -1.00
CA ASN A 172 -5.95 18.11 -1.95
C ASN A 172 -5.30 19.25 -1.17
N SER A 173 -3.99 19.42 -1.27
CA SER A 173 -3.31 20.54 -0.63
C SER A 173 -3.18 21.69 -1.59
N ASN A 174 -4.21 22.49 -1.73
CA ASN A 174 -4.04 23.82 -2.30
C ASN A 174 -3.10 24.60 -1.37
N LEU A 175 -2.10 25.27 -1.92
CA LEU A 175 -1.13 26.07 -1.16
C LEU A 175 -1.77 27.11 -0.22
N TYR A 176 -3.03 27.38 -0.38
CA TYR A 176 -3.80 28.39 0.38
C TYR A 176 -4.78 27.82 1.41
N GLN A 177 -5.09 26.52 1.34
CA GLN A 177 -5.93 25.84 2.33
C GLN A 177 -5.29 24.49 2.68
N PRO A 178 -4.51 24.43 3.76
CA PRO A 178 -3.91 23.18 4.18
C PRO A 178 -5.02 22.22 4.62
N ASN A 179 -5.08 21.06 3.96
CA ASN A 179 -5.87 19.89 4.33
C ASN A 179 -7.34 19.87 3.92
N ASP A 180 -7.71 20.26 2.71
CA ASP A 180 -9.01 19.89 2.17
C ASP A 180 -9.05 18.36 1.95
N HIS A 181 -9.80 17.72 2.81
CA HIS A 181 -10.01 16.27 2.74
C HIS A 181 -11.15 15.97 1.78
N LEU A 182 -10.85 15.15 0.80
CA LEU A 182 -11.86 14.69 -0.14
C LEU A 182 -12.69 13.57 0.51
N LEU A 183 -14.01 13.66 0.36
CA LEU A 183 -14.96 12.70 0.95
C LEU A 183 -15.68 11.87 -0.12
N ASP A 184 -15.07 11.66 -1.27
CA ASP A 184 -15.64 10.84 -2.32
C ASP A 184 -15.15 9.39 -2.28
N LEU A 185 -16.03 8.49 -2.66
CA LEU A 185 -15.72 7.13 -3.07
C LEU A 185 -15.92 7.05 -4.58
N MET A 186 -14.94 6.55 -5.28
CA MET A 186 -14.95 6.33 -6.72
C MET A 186 -14.29 5.03 -7.10
N THR A 187 -14.56 4.57 -8.30
CA THR A 187 -13.87 3.43 -8.93
C THR A 187 -13.15 3.88 -10.20
N PHE A 188 -12.13 3.10 -10.56
CA PHE A 188 -11.53 3.11 -11.88
C PHE A 188 -11.61 1.70 -12.46
N ASP A 189 -12.16 1.59 -13.67
CA ASP A 189 -12.21 0.34 -14.43
C ASP A 189 -11.03 0.28 -15.40
N PHE A 190 -10.22 -0.77 -15.31
CA PHE A 190 -9.03 -0.93 -16.15
C PHE A 190 -9.36 -1.26 -17.60
N SER A 191 -10.51 -1.91 -17.88
CA SER A 191 -10.91 -2.24 -19.25
C SER A 191 -11.35 -1.00 -20.01
N ASP A 192 -12.22 -0.21 -19.40
CA ASP A 192 -12.81 0.97 -20.02
C ASP A 192 -11.96 2.22 -19.82
N LYS A 193 -10.95 2.14 -18.95
CA LYS A 193 -10.11 3.28 -18.53
C LYS A 193 -10.95 4.47 -18.07
N LYS A 194 -11.92 4.17 -17.20
CA LYS A 194 -12.96 5.12 -16.80
C LYS A 194 -13.07 5.21 -15.29
N PHE A 195 -13.15 6.46 -14.79
CA PHE A 195 -13.56 6.73 -13.42
C PHE A 195 -15.08 6.83 -13.31
N SER A 196 -15.62 6.36 -12.20
CA SER A 196 -17.02 6.50 -11.83
C SER A 196 -17.12 6.90 -10.35
N LYS A 197 -17.94 7.91 -10.06
CA LYS A 197 -18.21 8.31 -8.68
C LYS A 197 -19.29 7.42 -8.08
N ILE A 198 -19.00 6.78 -6.95
CA ILE A 198 -19.93 5.89 -6.24
C ILE A 198 -20.75 6.66 -5.22
N GLY A 199 -20.10 7.53 -4.44
CA GLY A 199 -20.81 8.24 -3.40
C GLY A 199 -19.95 9.23 -2.62
N THR A 200 -20.51 9.74 -1.54
CA THR A 200 -19.84 10.61 -0.58
C THR A 200 -19.70 9.88 0.74
N LEU A 201 -18.49 9.84 1.29
CA LEU A 201 -18.17 9.22 2.58
C LEU A 201 -18.81 10.00 3.73
N LYS A 202 -19.15 9.31 4.81
CA LYS A 202 -19.57 9.97 6.05
C LYS A 202 -18.41 10.76 6.67
N ASN A 203 -18.73 11.90 7.29
CA ASN A 203 -17.74 12.83 7.86
C ASN A 203 -16.91 12.23 8.99
N ASP A 204 -17.43 11.26 9.73
CA ASP A 204 -16.70 10.54 10.78
C ASP A 204 -15.67 9.54 10.22
N PHE A 205 -15.70 9.28 8.93
CA PHE A 205 -14.77 8.43 8.22
C PHE A 205 -13.54 9.24 7.73
N THR A 206 -12.83 9.83 8.65
CA THR A 206 -11.70 10.72 8.36
C THR A 206 -10.39 9.96 8.25
N PHE A 207 -10.09 9.43 7.07
CA PHE A 207 -8.79 8.78 6.77
C PHE A 207 -7.78 9.79 6.24
N PHE A 208 -7.22 10.58 7.12
CA PHE A 208 -6.29 11.60 6.69
C PHE A 208 -4.85 11.18 7.04
N ASN A 209 -3.96 11.30 6.08
CA ASN A 209 -2.54 10.95 6.16
C ASN A 209 -2.23 9.44 6.19
N ASN A 210 -2.93 8.63 5.42
CA ASN A 210 -2.54 7.22 5.33
C ASN A 210 -1.45 7.02 4.29
N ASN A 211 -0.28 6.66 4.78
CA ASN A 211 0.69 5.94 3.97
C ASN A 211 0.03 4.64 3.49
N GLN A 212 0.25 4.26 2.24
CA GLN A 212 -0.19 2.96 1.69
C GLN A 212 0.24 1.75 2.54
N LYS A 213 1.26 1.93 3.37
CA LYS A 213 1.75 0.95 4.36
C LYS A 213 0.73 0.56 5.43
N ASN A 214 -0.33 1.35 5.60
CA ASN A 214 -1.39 1.12 6.58
C ASN A 214 -2.66 0.48 5.98
N ILE A 215 -2.56 -0.02 4.75
CA ILE A 215 -3.66 -0.67 4.04
C ILE A 215 -3.30 -2.12 3.80
N ILE A 216 -4.13 -3.04 4.28
CA ILE A 216 -3.92 -4.48 4.09
C ILE A 216 -5.20 -5.07 3.48
N PRO A 217 -5.17 -5.47 2.20
CA PRO A 217 -6.27 -6.23 1.63
C PRO A 217 -6.36 -7.59 2.32
N LEU A 218 -7.58 -7.97 2.73
CA LEU A 218 -7.88 -9.28 3.30
C LEU A 218 -8.33 -10.27 2.23
N ASP A 219 -9.19 -9.80 1.34
CA ASP A 219 -9.76 -10.56 0.24
C ASP A 219 -10.19 -9.59 -0.89
N ASP A 220 -10.91 -10.11 -1.86
CA ASP A 220 -11.37 -9.33 -3.02
C ASP A 220 -12.34 -8.20 -2.65
N ASN A 221 -12.99 -8.25 -1.50
CA ASN A 221 -14.01 -7.29 -1.11
C ASN A 221 -13.63 -6.44 0.09
N ARG A 222 -12.66 -6.87 0.91
CA ARG A 222 -12.39 -6.27 2.21
C ARG A 222 -10.94 -5.88 2.41
N SER A 223 -10.73 -4.75 3.09
CA SER A 223 -9.41 -4.30 3.54
C SER A 223 -9.43 -3.81 4.97
N LEU A 224 -8.30 -3.97 5.65
CA LEU A 224 -8.00 -3.34 6.93
C LEU A 224 -7.27 -2.02 6.70
N PHE A 225 -7.65 -1.02 7.47
CA PHE A 225 -7.02 0.30 7.51
C PHE A 225 -6.63 0.63 8.92
N PHE A 226 -5.39 1.01 9.13
CA PHE A 226 -4.84 1.29 10.45
C PHE A 226 -4.64 2.79 10.63
N LYS A 227 -5.20 3.32 11.71
CA LYS A 227 -5.08 4.74 12.06
C LYS A 227 -4.98 4.92 13.56
N LYS A 228 -3.82 5.34 14.05
CA LYS A 228 -3.54 5.52 15.48
C LYS A 228 -4.01 4.30 16.29
N ASP A 229 -5.03 4.47 17.11
CA ASP A 229 -5.60 3.47 18.01
C ASP A 229 -6.84 2.76 17.44
N ILE A 230 -7.10 2.93 16.14
CA ILE A 230 -8.29 2.38 15.47
C ILE A 230 -7.87 1.55 14.27
N ILE A 231 -8.47 0.38 14.15
CA ILE A 231 -8.47 -0.43 12.94
C ILE A 231 -9.86 -0.37 12.31
N TYR A 232 -9.93 -0.05 11.04
CA TYR A 232 -11.16 -0.11 10.25
C TYR A 232 -11.12 -1.32 9.33
N LEU A 233 -12.24 -2.03 9.27
CA LEU A 233 -12.53 -3.04 8.26
C LEU A 233 -13.54 -2.44 7.30
N VAL A 234 -13.19 -2.26 6.05
CA VAL A 234 -14.08 -1.77 5.00
C VAL A 234 -14.45 -2.90 4.07
N ASP A 235 -15.75 -3.04 3.84
CA ASP A 235 -16.34 -3.93 2.86
C ASP A 235 -16.79 -3.11 1.64
N PHE A 236 -16.12 -3.30 0.52
CA PHE A 236 -16.35 -2.56 -0.72
C PHE A 236 -17.54 -3.10 -1.55
N GLU A 237 -17.99 -4.30 -1.25
CA GLU A 237 -19.18 -4.87 -1.87
C GLU A 237 -20.45 -4.36 -1.19
N LEU A 238 -20.46 -4.40 0.14
CA LEU A 238 -21.61 -3.96 0.94
C LEU A 238 -21.59 -2.45 1.17
N LEU A 239 -20.53 -1.75 0.85
CA LEU A 239 -20.28 -0.33 1.15
C LEU A 239 -20.49 -0.02 2.64
N LYS A 240 -19.93 -0.87 3.48
CA LYS A 240 -20.00 -0.77 4.94
C LYS A 240 -18.62 -0.77 5.56
N TYR A 241 -18.54 -0.27 6.79
CA TYR A 241 -17.34 -0.38 7.60
C TYR A 241 -17.66 -0.82 9.02
N ARG A 242 -16.68 -1.40 9.66
CA ARG A 242 -16.63 -1.73 11.09
C ARG A 242 -15.33 -1.14 11.64
N PHE A 243 -15.23 -0.95 12.94
CA PHE A 243 -14.00 -0.47 13.55
C PHE A 243 -13.74 -1.15 14.89
N LEU A 244 -12.47 -1.21 15.25
CA LEU A 244 -11.95 -1.67 16.54
C LEU A 244 -11.09 -0.58 17.13
N GLN A 245 -11.40 -0.16 18.36
CA GLN A 245 -10.68 0.88 19.11
C GLN A 245 -9.78 0.28 20.20
N GLY A 246 -8.84 1.07 20.69
CA GLY A 246 -7.96 0.66 21.79
C GLY A 246 -6.83 -0.26 21.37
N VAL A 247 -6.48 -0.26 20.09
CA VAL A 247 -5.46 -1.14 19.47
C VAL A 247 -4.20 -0.39 19.07
N SER A 248 -3.84 0.65 19.81
CA SER A 248 -2.64 1.47 19.53
C SER A 248 -1.39 0.64 19.29
N GLN A 249 -1.22 -0.42 20.08
CA GLN A 249 -0.09 -1.33 19.94
C GLN A 249 0.02 -1.96 18.55
N ILE A 250 -1.12 -2.26 17.88
CA ILE A 250 -1.12 -2.84 16.53
C ILE A 250 -1.13 -1.75 15.47
N SER A 251 -1.89 -0.68 15.69
CA SER A 251 -2.10 0.36 14.68
C SER A 251 -0.89 1.24 14.45
N ASP A 252 -0.09 1.49 15.48
CA ASP A 252 1.07 2.37 15.42
C ASP A 252 2.30 1.73 14.79
N TYR A 253 2.36 0.40 14.72
CA TYR A 253 3.48 -0.27 14.08
C TYR A 253 3.49 -0.05 12.57
N HIS A 254 4.63 0.35 12.05
CA HIS A 254 4.81 0.62 10.63
C HIS A 254 4.88 -0.65 9.77
N PHE A 255 5.22 -1.77 10.37
CA PHE A 255 5.46 -3.03 9.67
C PHE A 255 4.39 -4.05 10.04
N LYS A 256 3.45 -4.26 9.13
CA LYS A 256 2.34 -5.21 9.26
C LYS A 256 2.14 -5.97 7.97
N VAL A 257 1.74 -7.21 8.07
CA VAL A 257 1.39 -8.04 6.92
C VAL A 257 0.36 -9.09 7.33
N VAL A 258 -0.59 -9.37 6.45
CA VAL A 258 -1.44 -10.55 6.56
C VAL A 258 -0.83 -11.66 5.73
N HIS A 259 -0.67 -12.83 6.35
CA HIS A 259 -0.21 -14.02 5.70
C HIS A 259 -1.05 -15.21 6.21
N LYS A 260 -1.64 -15.96 5.28
CA LYS A 260 -2.70 -16.91 5.59
C LYS A 260 -3.78 -16.21 6.46
N ASP A 261 -4.33 -16.80 7.43
CA ASP A 261 -5.39 -16.19 8.26
C ASP A 261 -4.83 -15.50 9.53
N THR A 262 -3.66 -14.89 9.42
CA THR A 262 -2.96 -14.28 10.56
C THR A 262 -2.38 -12.92 10.19
N LEU A 263 -2.64 -11.93 11.04
CA LEU A 263 -1.99 -10.62 11.00
C LEU A 263 -0.70 -10.70 11.81
N TYR A 264 0.43 -10.46 11.14
CA TYR A 264 1.74 -10.32 11.76
C TYR A 264 2.13 -8.85 11.82
N TYR A 265 2.79 -8.44 12.90
CA TYR A 265 3.34 -7.10 13.06
C TYR A 265 4.64 -7.14 13.84
N LEU A 266 5.48 -6.13 13.59
CA LEU A 266 6.76 -6.00 14.29
C LEU A 266 6.61 -5.03 15.45
N ASP A 267 6.91 -5.50 16.64
CA ASP A 267 7.10 -4.70 17.84
C ASP A 267 8.59 -4.37 17.96
N ILE A 268 8.92 -3.08 17.94
CA ILE A 268 10.30 -2.60 18.02
C ILE A 268 10.43 -1.81 19.33
N ASP A 269 11.24 -2.31 20.24
CA ASP A 269 11.47 -1.67 21.53
C ASP A 269 12.44 -0.45 21.44
N GLN A 270 12.63 0.22 22.56
CA GLN A 270 13.53 1.38 22.66
C GLN A 270 15.01 1.02 22.46
N GLU A 271 15.38 -0.24 22.58
CA GLU A 271 16.74 -0.75 22.34
C GLU A 271 16.92 -1.22 20.89
N TYR A 272 15.96 -0.90 19.98
CA TYR A 272 15.94 -1.34 18.59
C TYR A 272 15.89 -2.87 18.43
N LYS A 273 15.40 -3.56 19.45
CA LYS A 273 15.09 -4.97 19.33
C LYS A 273 13.69 -5.12 18.75
N PHE A 274 13.49 -6.11 17.89
CA PHE A 274 12.20 -6.39 17.33
C PHE A 274 11.69 -7.78 17.70
N GLU A 275 10.41 -7.87 17.92
CA GLU A 275 9.68 -9.11 18.12
C GLU A 275 8.59 -9.22 17.06
N ILE A 276 8.44 -10.39 16.45
CA ILE A 276 7.31 -10.66 15.57
C ILE A 276 6.15 -11.12 16.42
N LYS A 277 5.09 -10.32 16.44
CA LYS A 277 3.83 -10.64 17.08
C LYS A 277 2.79 -11.01 16.04
N ASN A 278 1.82 -11.79 16.46
CA ASN A 278 0.73 -12.20 15.59
C ASN A 278 -0.61 -12.24 16.33
N ILE A 279 -1.68 -12.16 15.53
CA ILE A 279 -3.05 -12.35 15.98
C ILE A 279 -3.84 -13.04 14.86
N ALA A 280 -4.59 -14.08 15.18
CA ALA A 280 -5.47 -14.71 14.21
C ALA A 280 -6.52 -13.69 13.71
N LEU A 281 -6.76 -13.66 12.40
CA LEU A 281 -7.73 -12.71 11.82
C LEU A 281 -9.14 -12.95 12.37
N LEU A 282 -9.51 -14.20 12.62
CA LEU A 282 -10.81 -14.51 13.20
C LEU A 282 -10.99 -13.82 14.56
N ASP A 283 -10.02 -13.98 15.46
CA ASP A 283 -10.04 -13.37 16.80
C ASP A 283 -10.08 -11.84 16.71
N LEU A 284 -9.36 -11.27 15.74
CA LEU A 284 -9.38 -9.82 15.51
C LEU A 284 -10.77 -9.37 15.03
N LEU A 285 -11.35 -10.07 14.05
CA LEU A 285 -12.61 -9.69 13.39
C LEU A 285 -13.83 -9.83 14.30
N GLU A 286 -13.83 -10.76 15.26
CA GLU A 286 -14.89 -10.93 16.26
C GLU A 286 -15.05 -9.70 17.17
N ASN A 287 -13.98 -8.94 17.37
CA ASN A 287 -13.97 -7.77 18.26
C ASN A 287 -14.34 -6.44 17.56
N PHE A 288 -14.65 -6.46 16.27
CA PHE A 288 -15.08 -5.25 15.56
C PHE A 288 -16.50 -4.84 15.94
N SER A 289 -16.77 -3.55 15.88
CA SER A 289 -18.11 -2.97 16.05
C SER A 289 -19.13 -3.55 15.06
N GLU A 290 -20.41 -3.28 15.31
CA GLU A 290 -21.45 -3.53 14.31
C GLU A 290 -21.19 -2.76 13.00
N PRO A 291 -21.63 -3.32 11.86
CA PRO A 291 -21.47 -2.67 10.55
C PRO A 291 -22.21 -1.33 10.45
N LYS A 292 -21.52 -0.33 9.94
CA LYS A 292 -22.07 1.01 9.64
C LYS A 292 -21.99 1.29 8.14
N ASP A 293 -22.89 2.12 7.65
CA ASP A 293 -22.84 2.55 6.25
C ASP A 293 -21.61 3.43 6.01
N LEU A 294 -20.86 3.11 4.98
CA LEU A 294 -19.67 3.85 4.55
C LEU A 294 -20.02 5.20 3.94
N LEU A 295 -21.16 5.25 3.23
CA LEU A 295 -21.56 6.40 2.46
C LEU A 295 -22.71 7.17 3.14
N GLU A 296 -22.63 8.49 3.09
CA GLU A 296 -23.73 9.40 3.41
C GLU A 296 -24.69 9.51 2.22
N LYS A 297 -24.12 9.54 1.01
CA LYS A 297 -24.86 9.65 -0.24
C LYS A 297 -24.30 8.70 -1.29
N VAL A 298 -25.18 7.93 -1.91
CA VAL A 298 -24.86 7.03 -3.02
C VAL A 298 -25.27 7.70 -4.34
N TYR A 299 -24.39 7.63 -5.33
CA TYR A 299 -24.70 8.03 -6.71
C TYR A 299 -24.97 6.77 -7.53
N VAL A 300 -26.19 6.63 -8.03
CA VAL A 300 -26.51 5.54 -8.95
C VAL A 300 -25.89 5.91 -10.31
N THR A 301 -24.94 5.12 -10.76
CA THR A 301 -24.44 5.22 -12.15
C THR A 301 -25.56 4.79 -13.08
N GLN A 302 -26.07 5.71 -13.88
CA GLN A 302 -26.96 5.40 -15.01
C GLN A 302 -26.17 4.85 -16.18
#